data_f06a26905e904c88656f60b555f9aaac
#
_entry.id   f06a26905e904c88656f60b555f9aaac
#
_cell.length_a   1.000
_cell.length_b   1.000
_cell.length_c   1.000
_cell.angle_alpha   90.00
_cell.angle_beta   90.00
_cell.angle_gamma   90.00
#
_symmetry.space_group_name_H-M   'P 1'
#
loop_
_entity.id
_entity.type
_entity.pdbx_description
1 polymer ?
#
loop_
_entity_poly.entity_id
_entity_poly.type
_entity_poly.pdbx_seq_one_letter_code
_entity_poly.pdbx_strand_id
1 'polypeptide(L)'
;MNKLKKKIANIYKTIPGLKVETVASIKIAEAAKLMENTQRDILIAFANEYSDFCTQIGVDINDVIAAAATKWNFSQVYPGLVGGHCISVDPYYLLQKASDIGMALPLVSMARKVNENKVSKVVDRFLKRVRDLDATTENKKILIIGFAYKKNSTD
;
A
#
# COMPACT_ATOMS: atom_id res chain seq x y z
N MET A 1 2.16 -21.28 -28.39
CA MET A 1 2.97 -20.85 -27.22
C MET A 1 4.45 -21.03 -27.56
N ASN A 2 5.30 -19.99 -27.40
CA ASN A 2 6.72 -20.02 -27.73
C ASN A 2 7.44 -21.13 -26.92
N LYS A 3 8.32 -21.91 -27.58
CA LYS A 3 9.07 -23.04 -26.98
C LYS A 3 9.89 -22.61 -25.74
N LEU A 4 10.46 -21.40 -25.78
CA LEU A 4 11.21 -20.81 -24.65
C LEU A 4 10.32 -20.54 -23.45
N LYS A 5 9.13 -19.98 -23.66
CA LYS A 5 8.16 -19.69 -22.60
C LYS A 5 7.72 -20.97 -21.86
N LYS A 6 7.49 -22.06 -22.59
CA LYS A 6 7.19 -23.38 -21.99
C LYS A 6 8.34 -23.86 -21.10
N LYS A 7 9.59 -23.74 -21.61
CA LYS A 7 10.79 -24.18 -20.89
C LYS A 7 10.97 -23.41 -19.57
N ILE A 8 10.81 -22.09 -19.61
CA ILE A 8 10.91 -21.24 -18.41
C ILE A 8 9.78 -21.59 -17.42
N ALA A 9 8.53 -21.69 -17.88
CA ALA A 9 7.41 -22.04 -17.02
C ALA A 9 7.61 -23.39 -16.32
N ASN A 10 8.17 -24.37 -17.02
CA ASN A 10 8.44 -25.68 -16.45
C ASN A 10 9.53 -25.64 -15.37
N ILE A 11 10.54 -24.78 -15.52
CA ILE A 11 11.57 -24.58 -14.47
C ILE A 11 10.91 -24.04 -13.19
N TYR A 12 10.06 -22.99 -13.30
CA TYR A 12 9.40 -22.44 -12.11
C TYR A 12 8.39 -23.41 -11.48
N LYS A 13 7.74 -24.27 -12.27
CA LYS A 13 6.82 -25.30 -11.75
C LYS A 13 7.49 -26.37 -10.88
N THR A 14 8.83 -26.48 -10.92
CA THR A 14 9.56 -27.40 -10.03
C THR A 14 9.62 -26.91 -8.58
N ILE A 15 9.29 -25.63 -8.34
CA ILE A 15 9.30 -25.03 -6.99
C ILE A 15 7.99 -25.42 -6.29
N PRO A 16 8.02 -26.17 -5.17
CA PRO A 16 6.84 -26.59 -4.46
C PRO A 16 5.95 -25.42 -4.02
N GLY A 17 4.65 -25.50 -4.27
CA GLY A 17 3.68 -24.48 -3.89
C GLY A 17 3.64 -23.24 -4.78
N LEU A 18 4.54 -23.11 -5.77
CA LEU A 18 4.53 -21.98 -6.69
C LEU A 18 3.50 -22.17 -7.81
N LYS A 19 2.52 -21.27 -7.87
CA LYS A 19 1.53 -21.20 -8.95
C LYS A 19 2.13 -20.43 -10.13
N VAL A 20 2.36 -21.08 -11.24
CA VAL A 20 2.97 -20.47 -12.43
C VAL A 20 1.91 -20.24 -13.49
N GLU A 21 1.62 -18.97 -13.75
CA GLU A 21 0.73 -18.55 -14.84
C GLU A 21 1.55 -17.98 -16.01
N THR A 22 1.05 -18.21 -17.22
CA THR A 22 1.70 -17.70 -18.43
C THR A 22 0.78 -16.71 -19.15
N VAL A 23 1.31 -15.54 -19.47
CA VAL A 23 0.58 -14.47 -20.17
C VAL A 23 1.05 -14.33 -21.63
N ALA A 24 0.29 -13.62 -22.47
CA ALA A 24 0.55 -13.55 -23.91
C ALA A 24 1.86 -12.82 -24.26
N SER A 25 2.26 -11.78 -23.48
CA SER A 25 3.47 -11.01 -23.73
C SER A 25 4.15 -10.54 -22.45
N ILE A 26 5.41 -10.10 -22.56
CA ILE A 26 6.15 -9.47 -21.46
C ILE A 26 5.43 -8.20 -20.99
N LYS A 27 4.94 -7.36 -21.91
CA LYS A 27 4.17 -6.16 -21.57
C LYS A 27 2.97 -6.43 -20.68
N ILE A 28 2.26 -7.56 -20.93
CA ILE A 28 1.12 -7.95 -20.09
C ILE A 28 1.59 -8.37 -18.69
N ALA A 29 2.71 -9.08 -18.58
CA ALA A 29 3.25 -9.49 -17.29
C ALA A 29 3.67 -8.26 -16.44
N GLU A 30 4.38 -7.32 -17.06
CA GLU A 30 4.81 -6.07 -16.43
C GLU A 30 3.61 -5.20 -16.02
N ALA A 31 2.66 -4.99 -16.92
CA ALA A 31 1.45 -4.22 -16.64
C ALA A 31 0.60 -4.85 -15.53
N ALA A 32 0.49 -6.19 -15.48
CA ALA A 32 -0.23 -6.89 -14.42
C ALA A 32 0.43 -6.66 -13.04
N LYS A 33 1.76 -6.66 -12.99
CA LYS A 33 2.49 -6.38 -11.75
C LYS A 33 2.29 -4.95 -11.27
N LEU A 34 2.40 -3.97 -12.17
CA LEU A 34 2.15 -2.56 -11.86
C LEU A 34 0.70 -2.35 -11.41
N MET A 35 -0.26 -2.99 -12.07
CA MET A 35 -1.68 -2.90 -11.72
C MET A 35 -1.94 -3.42 -10.31
N GLU A 36 -1.40 -4.58 -9.95
CA GLU A 36 -1.58 -5.21 -8.63
C GLU A 36 -1.06 -4.31 -7.50
N ASN A 37 0.18 -3.81 -7.63
CA ASN A 37 0.78 -2.95 -6.61
C ASN A 37 0.11 -1.57 -6.55
N THR A 38 -0.25 -0.99 -7.69
CA THR A 38 -0.95 0.31 -7.74
C THR A 38 -2.36 0.21 -7.14
N GLN A 39 -3.09 -0.88 -7.41
CA GLN A 39 -4.38 -1.12 -6.78
C GLN A 39 -4.26 -1.15 -5.25
N ARG A 40 -3.25 -1.83 -4.73
CA ARG A 40 -3.00 -1.91 -3.29
C ARG A 40 -2.68 -0.54 -2.69
N ASP A 41 -1.85 0.25 -3.36
CA ASP A 41 -1.53 1.61 -2.95
C ASP A 41 -2.79 2.51 -2.88
N ILE A 42 -3.66 2.44 -3.89
CA ILE A 42 -4.93 3.18 -3.93
C ILE A 42 -5.85 2.76 -2.78
N LEU A 43 -5.98 1.46 -2.54
CA LEU A 43 -6.81 0.94 -1.46
C LEU A 43 -6.32 1.36 -0.07
N ILE A 44 -5.00 1.38 0.14
CA ILE A 44 -4.40 1.90 1.38
C ILE A 44 -4.65 3.41 1.51
N ALA A 45 -4.51 4.18 0.43
CA ALA A 45 -4.81 5.61 0.44
C ALA A 45 -6.28 5.87 0.81
N PHE A 46 -7.21 5.13 0.22
CA PHE A 46 -8.63 5.21 0.59
C PHE A 46 -8.85 4.87 2.07
N ALA A 47 -8.27 3.78 2.57
CA ALA A 47 -8.38 3.40 3.98
C ALA A 47 -7.79 4.47 4.91
N ASN A 48 -6.70 5.12 4.50
CA ASN A 48 -6.08 6.22 5.24
C ASN A 48 -6.99 7.44 5.33
N GLU A 49 -7.60 7.89 4.22
CA GLU A 49 -8.55 8.99 4.21
C GLU A 49 -9.80 8.66 5.03
N TYR A 50 -10.33 7.46 4.84
CA TYR A 50 -11.52 7.02 5.58
C TYR A 50 -11.26 6.93 7.09
N SER A 51 -10.07 6.51 7.51
CA SER A 51 -9.64 6.53 8.91
C SER A 51 -9.61 7.96 9.49
N ASP A 52 -9.14 8.93 8.71
CA ASP A 52 -9.14 10.34 9.12
C ASP A 52 -10.60 10.85 9.26
N PHE A 53 -11.49 10.50 8.34
CA PHE A 53 -12.92 10.80 8.42
C PHE A 53 -13.57 10.16 9.67
N CYS A 54 -13.34 8.86 9.92
CA CYS A 54 -13.85 8.16 11.10
C CYS A 54 -13.40 8.85 12.40
N THR A 55 -12.15 9.30 12.45
CA THR A 55 -11.62 10.05 13.59
C THR A 55 -12.41 11.35 13.83
N GLN A 56 -12.79 12.07 12.77
CA GLN A 56 -13.55 13.32 12.88
C GLN A 56 -14.97 13.11 13.41
N ILE A 57 -15.60 12.01 13.06
CA ILE A 57 -16.96 11.66 13.51
C ILE A 57 -16.99 10.81 14.79
N GLY A 58 -15.82 10.54 15.40
CA GLY A 58 -15.71 9.79 16.66
C GLY A 58 -15.98 8.29 16.55
N VAL A 59 -15.71 7.67 15.40
CA VAL A 59 -15.93 6.23 15.13
C VAL A 59 -14.60 5.52 14.97
N ASP A 60 -14.50 4.27 15.46
CA ASP A 60 -13.32 3.43 15.22
C ASP A 60 -13.37 2.84 13.81
N ILE A 61 -12.32 3.08 13.03
CA ILE A 61 -12.17 2.54 11.68
C ILE A 61 -12.17 1.01 11.65
N ASN A 62 -11.66 0.35 12.70
CA ASN A 62 -11.64 -1.11 12.77
C ASN A 62 -13.05 -1.70 12.87
N ASP A 63 -13.92 -1.07 13.63
CA ASP A 63 -15.33 -1.48 13.75
C ASP A 63 -16.06 -1.29 12.42
N VAL A 64 -15.75 -0.19 11.71
CA VAL A 64 -16.31 0.07 10.37
C VAL A 64 -15.85 -0.98 9.37
N ILE A 65 -14.56 -1.31 9.35
CA ILE A 65 -14.02 -2.36 8.48
C ILE A 65 -14.64 -3.71 8.82
N ALA A 66 -14.76 -4.06 10.09
CA ALA A 66 -15.38 -5.31 10.52
C ALA A 66 -16.85 -5.40 10.07
N ALA A 67 -17.61 -4.34 10.21
CA ALA A 67 -18.98 -4.27 9.72
C ALA A 67 -19.08 -4.37 8.19
N ALA A 68 -18.24 -3.65 7.46
CA ALA A 68 -18.19 -3.71 5.99
C ALA A 68 -17.79 -5.10 5.48
N ALA A 69 -16.89 -5.80 6.19
CA ALA A 69 -16.40 -7.13 5.86
C ALA A 69 -17.48 -8.23 5.91
N THR A 70 -18.67 -7.94 6.47
CA THR A 70 -19.83 -8.84 6.36
C THR A 70 -20.34 -8.99 4.92
N LYS A 71 -19.95 -8.09 4.03
CA LYS A 71 -20.29 -8.16 2.60
C LYS A 71 -19.23 -8.96 1.84
N TRP A 72 -19.68 -9.93 1.06
CA TRP A 72 -18.81 -10.86 0.32
C TRP A 72 -17.86 -10.19 -0.69
N ASN A 73 -18.23 -9.03 -1.20
CA ASN A 73 -17.45 -8.28 -2.20
C ASN A 73 -16.61 -7.15 -1.61
N PHE A 74 -16.55 -7.03 -0.29
CA PHE A 74 -15.70 -6.02 0.35
C PHE A 74 -14.26 -6.49 0.44
N SER A 75 -13.33 -5.71 -0.10
CA SER A 75 -11.89 -5.95 0.03
C SER A 75 -11.39 -5.31 1.32
N GLN A 76 -11.03 -6.13 2.30
CA GLN A 76 -10.48 -5.63 3.57
C GLN A 76 -9.10 -5.02 3.36
N VAL A 77 -9.00 -3.72 3.62
CA VAL A 77 -7.74 -2.98 3.66
C VAL A 77 -7.74 -2.08 4.88
N TYR A 78 -6.65 -2.04 5.59
CA TYR A 78 -6.48 -1.27 6.81
C TYR A 78 -5.64 -0.02 6.55
N PRO A 79 -5.90 1.08 7.28
CA PRO A 79 -5.06 2.26 7.22
C PRO A 79 -3.66 1.96 7.74
N GLY A 80 -2.66 2.58 7.14
CA GLY A 80 -1.28 2.37 7.55
C GLY A 80 -0.27 3.15 6.71
N LEU A 81 0.98 3.06 7.11
CA LEU A 81 2.09 3.60 6.33
C LEU A 81 2.40 2.69 5.15
N VAL A 82 2.75 3.28 4.03
CA VAL A 82 3.22 2.56 2.84
C VAL A 82 4.73 2.63 2.79
N GLY A 83 5.36 1.46 2.72
CA GLY A 83 6.81 1.32 2.63
C GLY A 83 7.22 0.12 1.79
N GLY A 84 8.53 -0.18 1.80
CA GLY A 84 9.13 -1.28 1.03
C GLY A 84 9.39 -0.92 -0.43
N HIS A 85 9.89 -1.90 -1.22
CA HIS A 85 10.42 -1.69 -2.55
C HIS A 85 9.39 -1.72 -3.69
N CYS A 86 8.16 -2.15 -3.43
CA CYS A 86 7.15 -2.35 -4.47
C CYS A 86 6.01 -1.32 -4.40
N ILE A 87 5.21 -1.34 -3.32
CA ILE A 87 4.00 -0.51 -3.25
C ILE A 87 4.33 1.00 -3.24
N SER A 88 5.45 1.38 -2.64
CA SER A 88 5.90 2.78 -2.60
C SER A 88 6.56 3.25 -3.90
N VAL A 89 6.93 2.34 -4.80
CA VAL A 89 7.76 2.64 -6.00
C VAL A 89 7.01 2.39 -7.31
N ASP A 90 6.36 1.23 -7.46
CA ASP A 90 5.72 0.82 -8.71
C ASP A 90 4.68 1.82 -9.25
N PRO A 91 3.86 2.53 -8.41
CA PRO A 91 2.97 3.55 -8.92
C PRO A 91 3.68 4.71 -9.61
N TYR A 92 4.92 5.04 -9.23
CA TYR A 92 5.71 6.09 -9.90
C TYR A 92 6.18 5.64 -11.28
N TYR A 93 6.57 4.36 -11.45
CA TYR A 93 6.86 3.83 -12.78
C TYR A 93 5.65 3.91 -13.70
N LEU A 94 4.45 3.60 -13.17
CA LEU A 94 3.20 3.72 -13.92
C LEU A 94 2.91 5.19 -14.28
N LEU A 95 3.07 6.13 -13.34
CA LEU A 95 2.88 7.56 -13.57
C LEU A 95 3.85 8.10 -14.62
N GLN A 96 5.12 7.72 -14.54
CA GLN A 96 6.15 8.13 -15.51
C GLN A 96 5.80 7.58 -16.89
N LYS A 97 5.46 6.30 -17.00
CA LYS A 97 5.10 5.67 -18.27
C LYS A 97 3.86 6.28 -18.90
N ALA A 98 2.88 6.66 -18.10
CA ALA A 98 1.69 7.36 -18.56
C ALA A 98 2.05 8.75 -19.09
N SER A 99 2.91 9.49 -18.38
CA SER A 99 3.43 10.80 -18.80
C SER A 99 4.17 10.72 -20.13
N ASP A 100 5.02 9.69 -20.33
CA ASP A 100 5.78 9.47 -21.57
C ASP A 100 4.89 9.33 -22.82
N ILE A 101 3.64 8.90 -22.62
CA ILE A 101 2.66 8.76 -23.71
C ILE A 101 1.57 9.84 -23.68
N GLY A 102 1.80 10.94 -22.93
CA GLY A 102 0.89 12.07 -22.84
C GLY A 102 -0.40 11.80 -22.05
N MET A 103 -0.41 10.81 -21.15
CA MET A 103 -1.57 10.41 -20.36
C MET A 103 -1.40 10.80 -18.89
N ALA A 104 -2.44 11.37 -18.29
CA ALA A 104 -2.49 11.63 -16.84
C ALA A 104 -3.24 10.52 -16.10
N LEU A 105 -2.76 10.17 -14.90
CA LEU A 105 -3.41 9.21 -13.99
C LEU A 105 -3.70 9.90 -12.63
N PRO A 106 -4.72 10.78 -12.56
CA PRO A 106 -4.95 11.60 -11.37
C PRO A 106 -5.27 10.78 -10.12
N LEU A 107 -5.99 9.67 -10.23
CA LEU A 107 -6.29 8.79 -9.10
C LEU A 107 -5.01 8.20 -8.48
N VAL A 108 -4.10 7.70 -9.31
CA VAL A 108 -2.82 7.14 -8.86
C VAL A 108 -1.96 8.24 -8.20
N SER A 109 -1.87 9.40 -8.85
CA SER A 109 -1.12 10.54 -8.33
C SER A 109 -1.65 11.02 -6.97
N MET A 110 -2.98 11.07 -6.81
CA MET A 110 -3.59 11.48 -5.55
C MET A 110 -3.39 10.44 -4.45
N ALA A 111 -3.53 9.15 -4.76
CA ALA A 111 -3.27 8.08 -3.82
C ALA A 111 -1.83 8.15 -3.26
N ARG A 112 -0.84 8.41 -4.13
CA ARG A 112 0.53 8.62 -3.66
C ARG A 112 0.64 9.78 -2.67
N LYS A 113 0.07 10.94 -2.98
CA LYS A 113 0.07 12.11 -2.09
C LYS A 113 -0.58 11.80 -0.73
N VAL A 114 -1.70 11.08 -0.73
CA VAL A 114 -2.38 10.68 0.51
C VAL A 114 -1.47 9.81 1.37
N ASN A 115 -0.86 8.78 0.77
CA ASN A 115 0.01 7.85 1.48
C ASN A 115 1.29 8.50 1.98
N GLU A 116 1.90 9.40 1.22
CA GLU A 116 3.08 10.16 1.63
C GLU A 116 2.78 11.10 2.81
N ASN A 117 1.66 11.81 2.73
CA ASN A 117 1.24 12.72 3.79
C ASN A 117 0.83 12.00 5.09
N LYS A 118 0.59 10.68 5.02
CA LYS A 118 0.19 9.91 6.21
C LYS A 118 1.25 9.93 7.30
N VAL A 119 2.53 9.95 6.95
CA VAL A 119 3.64 10.03 7.92
C VAL A 119 3.51 11.30 8.76
N SER A 120 3.40 12.47 8.12
CA SER A 120 3.24 13.76 8.82
C SER A 120 1.98 13.77 9.68
N LYS A 121 0.85 13.26 9.17
CA LYS A 121 -0.40 13.17 9.94
C LYS A 121 -0.28 12.30 11.20
N VAL A 122 0.49 11.21 11.14
CA VAL A 122 0.74 10.35 12.30
C VAL A 122 1.56 11.11 13.34
N VAL A 123 2.61 11.82 12.91
CA VAL A 123 3.45 12.64 13.79
C VAL A 123 2.62 13.75 14.43
N ASP A 124 1.83 14.49 13.65
CA ASP A 124 0.98 15.58 14.15
C ASP A 124 -0.03 15.09 15.19
N ARG A 125 -0.66 13.93 14.94
CA ARG A 125 -1.59 13.31 15.88
C ARG A 125 -0.89 12.90 17.17
N PHE A 126 0.30 12.34 17.07
CA PHE A 126 1.12 12.01 18.24
C PHE A 126 1.47 13.25 19.06
N LEU A 127 1.99 14.30 18.42
CA LEU A 127 2.35 15.56 19.08
C LEU A 127 1.13 16.25 19.73
N LYS A 128 -0.02 16.21 19.06
CA LYS A 128 -1.28 16.70 19.63
C LYS A 128 -1.62 15.92 20.91
N ARG A 129 -1.55 14.59 20.86
CA ARG A 129 -1.85 13.76 22.05
C ARG A 129 -0.90 14.03 23.21
N VAL A 130 0.38 14.25 22.93
CA VAL A 130 1.36 14.63 23.97
C VAL A 130 0.98 15.96 24.62
N ARG A 131 0.60 16.96 23.83
CA ARG A 131 0.13 18.26 24.34
C ARG A 131 -1.15 18.15 25.17
N ASP A 132 -2.13 17.37 24.70
CA ASP A 132 -3.41 17.14 25.40
C ASP A 132 -3.23 16.47 26.77
N LEU A 133 -2.07 15.84 27.02
CA LEU A 133 -1.69 15.24 28.31
C LEU A 133 -0.89 16.21 29.21
N ASP A 134 -0.94 17.51 28.94
CA ASP A 134 -0.15 18.54 29.63
C ASP A 134 1.36 18.25 29.65
N ALA A 135 1.85 17.49 28.68
CA ALA A 135 3.25 17.15 28.57
C ALA A 135 3.95 18.10 27.60
N THR A 136 5.06 18.69 28.03
CA THR A 136 5.99 19.35 27.12
C THR A 136 6.62 18.32 26.19
N THR A 137 6.94 18.72 24.97
CA THR A 137 7.66 17.83 24.01
C THR A 137 9.17 17.83 24.28
N GLU A 138 9.66 18.75 25.09
CA GLU A 138 11.08 18.88 25.44
C GLU A 138 11.53 17.75 26.36
N ASN A 139 12.69 17.18 26.07
CA ASN A 139 13.32 16.12 26.87
C ASN A 139 12.49 14.83 27.05
N LYS A 140 11.48 14.59 26.18
CA LYS A 140 10.72 13.32 26.19
C LYS A 140 11.45 12.25 25.41
N LYS A 141 11.50 11.05 26.00
CA LYS A 141 11.97 9.85 25.32
C LYS A 141 10.80 9.15 24.65
N ILE A 142 10.93 8.85 23.37
CA ILE A 142 9.94 8.12 22.59
C ILE A 142 10.50 6.73 22.29
N LEU A 143 9.74 5.71 22.63
CA LEU A 143 10.06 4.33 22.25
C LEU A 143 9.28 3.99 20.98
N ILE A 144 10.00 3.66 19.91
CA ILE A 144 9.42 3.13 18.67
C ILE A 144 9.49 1.60 18.75
N ILE A 145 8.33 0.94 18.70
CA ILE A 145 8.23 -0.52 18.72
C ILE A 145 7.94 -1.00 17.30
N GLY A 146 8.89 -1.74 16.73
CA GLY A 146 8.86 -2.22 15.36
C GLY A 146 9.93 -1.55 14.52
N PHE A 147 10.69 -2.36 13.79
CA PHE A 147 11.86 -1.89 13.03
C PHE A 147 11.81 -2.32 11.57
N ALA A 148 11.12 -3.39 11.26
CA ALA A 148 11.04 -3.95 9.92
C ALA A 148 9.60 -3.93 9.38
N TYR A 149 9.46 -3.79 8.06
CA TYR A 149 8.18 -3.79 7.36
C TYR A 149 7.46 -5.15 7.45
N LYS A 150 8.22 -6.23 7.45
CA LYS A 150 7.69 -7.60 7.57
C LYS A 150 8.30 -8.30 8.78
N LYS A 151 7.50 -9.10 9.47
CA LYS A 151 7.98 -9.96 10.55
C LYS A 151 9.10 -10.88 10.04
N ASN A 152 10.19 -10.97 10.79
CA ASN A 152 11.35 -11.78 10.46
C ASN A 152 12.02 -11.42 9.12
N SER A 153 11.98 -10.17 8.71
CA SER A 153 12.69 -9.64 7.56
C SER A 153 13.82 -8.72 8.00
N THR A 154 14.89 -8.68 7.22
CA THR A 154 16.01 -7.76 7.40
C THR A 154 15.83 -6.44 6.62
N ASP A 155 14.74 -6.31 5.88
CA ASP A 155 14.41 -5.09 5.09
C ASP A 155 13.87 -3.97 5.98
#